data_c421738dd9fc4566778ccaf243f47e8b
#
_entry.id   c421738dd9fc4566778ccaf243f47e8b
#
_cell.length_a   1.000
_cell.length_b   1.000
_cell.length_c   1.000
_cell.angle_alpha   90.00
_cell.angle_beta   90.00
_cell.angle_gamma   90.00
#
_symmetry.space_group_name_H-M   'P 1'
#
loop_
_entity.id
_entity.type
_entity.pdbx_description
1 polymer ?
#
loop_
_entity_poly.entity_id
_entity_poly.type
_entity_poly.pdbx_seq_one_letter_code
_entity_poly.pdbx_strand_id
1 'polypeptide(L)'
;DLYSRKIVAWEVHGQECGELAAELIKRAVLAEGIGRNHRPLVLHADNGAPMRSATLLETLRQLGVKPSHSRPRVSNDNAFVESAFRTCKYRPEYPADGFETIDVARQWVWRFVQWYNTEHRHSGLKFVTPQQRHRNEAPAIMRRRVVVYEQARARQPRRWSKGIRDWSLPSSVWLNPMKTASPELAQAA
;
A
#
# COMPACT_ATOMS: atom_id res chain seq x y z
N ASP A 1 -0.34 4.25 1.31
CA ASP A 1 -1.65 3.93 1.89
C ASP A 1 -1.92 2.43 1.82
N LEU A 2 -2.15 1.79 2.98
CA LEU A 2 -2.36 0.33 3.05
C LEU A 2 -3.66 -0.12 2.36
N TYR A 3 -4.71 0.68 2.41
CA TYR A 3 -6.01 0.32 1.85
C TYR A 3 -6.02 0.32 0.34
N SER A 4 -5.43 1.34 -0.26
CA SER A 4 -5.40 1.50 -1.71
C SER A 4 -4.11 1.01 -2.37
N ARG A 5 -3.06 0.77 -1.60
CA ARG A 5 -1.69 0.51 -2.09
C ARG A 5 -1.05 1.70 -2.81
N LYS A 6 -1.67 2.87 -2.81
CA LYS A 6 -1.13 4.07 -3.45
C LYS A 6 0.14 4.52 -2.74
N ILE A 7 1.17 4.79 -3.50
CA ILE A 7 2.35 5.52 -3.03
C ILE A 7 1.95 7.00 -2.99
N VAL A 8 1.69 7.51 -1.78
CA VAL A 8 1.16 8.87 -1.57
C VAL A 8 2.24 9.94 -1.59
N ALA A 9 3.47 9.57 -1.19
CA ALA A 9 4.64 10.42 -1.26
C ALA A 9 5.90 9.58 -1.43
N TRP A 10 6.93 10.16 -1.98
CA TRP A 10 8.23 9.54 -2.19
C TRP A 10 9.33 10.60 -2.32
N GLU A 11 10.53 10.23 -1.97
CA GLU A 11 11.75 11.01 -2.17
C GLU A 11 12.93 10.08 -2.38
N VAL A 12 14.00 10.63 -2.96
CA VAL A 12 15.29 9.96 -3.11
C VAL A 12 16.38 10.89 -2.60
N HIS A 13 17.13 10.42 -1.62
CA HIS A 13 18.20 11.14 -0.97
C HIS A 13 19.47 10.27 -0.91
N GLY A 14 20.63 10.93 -0.79
CA GLY A 14 21.92 10.26 -0.63
C GLY A 14 22.19 9.79 0.80
N GLN A 15 21.32 10.14 1.74
CA GLN A 15 21.46 9.77 3.14
C GLN A 15 20.10 9.57 3.80
N GLU A 16 20.08 8.82 4.87
CA GLU A 16 18.90 8.62 5.72
C GLU A 16 18.98 9.54 6.94
N CYS A 17 17.96 10.38 7.17
CA CYS A 17 17.84 11.16 8.41
C CYS A 17 16.37 11.42 8.77
N GLY A 18 16.15 11.74 10.03
CA GLY A 18 14.80 11.99 10.58
C GLY A 18 14.15 13.24 10.03
N GLU A 19 14.95 14.26 9.68
CA GLU A 19 14.49 15.53 9.11
C GLU A 19 13.86 15.31 7.73
N LEU A 20 14.53 14.54 6.86
CA LEU A 20 14.01 14.20 5.54
C LEU A 20 12.72 13.38 5.64
N ALA A 21 12.69 12.42 6.56
CA ALA A 21 11.46 11.66 6.82
C ALA A 21 10.33 12.56 7.31
N ALA A 22 10.60 13.51 8.20
CA ALA A 22 9.62 14.46 8.72
C ALA A 22 9.06 15.36 7.61
N GLU A 23 9.91 15.91 6.74
CA GLU A 23 9.49 16.75 5.61
C GLU A 23 8.66 15.97 4.60
N LEU A 24 9.03 14.73 4.29
CA LEU A 24 8.25 13.86 3.43
C LEU A 24 6.83 13.64 3.99
N ILE A 25 6.69 13.37 5.28
CA ILE A 25 5.38 13.16 5.91
C ILE A 25 4.55 14.43 5.95
N LYS A 26 5.13 15.59 6.25
CA LYS A 26 4.43 16.89 6.17
C LYS A 26 3.83 17.10 4.78
N ARG A 27 4.62 16.89 3.73
CA ARG A 27 4.15 17.03 2.35
C ARG A 27 3.09 16.01 1.98
N ALA A 28 3.23 14.75 2.42
CA ALA A 28 2.23 13.71 2.20
C ALA A 28 0.89 14.08 2.82
N VAL A 29 0.88 14.50 4.08
CA VAL A 29 -0.33 14.92 4.81
C VAL A 29 -1.01 16.11 4.12
N LEU A 30 -0.23 17.09 3.68
CA LEU A 30 -0.74 18.27 2.97
C LEU A 30 -1.31 17.88 1.58
N ALA A 31 -0.58 17.09 0.80
CA ALA A 31 -0.99 16.68 -0.55
C ALA A 31 -2.26 15.82 -0.56
N GLU A 32 -2.44 14.99 0.47
CA GLU A 32 -3.63 14.15 0.62
C GLU A 32 -4.79 14.89 1.35
N GLY A 33 -4.62 16.17 1.68
CA GLY A 33 -5.66 17.00 2.32
C GLY A 33 -6.07 16.51 3.72
N ILE A 34 -5.17 15.87 4.45
CA ILE A 34 -5.45 15.29 5.76
C ILE A 34 -5.45 16.43 6.81
N GLY A 35 -6.62 16.83 7.25
CA GLY A 35 -6.78 17.83 8.32
C GLY A 35 -6.70 17.22 9.72
N ARG A 36 -6.48 18.09 10.74
CA ARG A 36 -6.35 17.67 12.15
C ARG A 36 -7.60 17.00 12.73
N ASN A 37 -8.77 17.24 12.15
CA ASN A 37 -10.07 16.71 12.64
C ASN A 37 -10.47 15.38 12.01
N HIS A 38 -9.61 14.76 11.20
CA HIS A 38 -9.88 13.44 10.62
C HIS A 38 -9.62 12.33 11.63
N ARG A 39 -10.13 11.12 11.28
CA ARG A 39 -9.79 9.90 12.04
C ARG A 39 -8.28 9.81 12.23
N PRO A 40 -7.80 9.38 13.40
CA PRO A 40 -6.37 9.31 13.67
C PRO A 40 -5.65 8.54 12.57
N LEU A 41 -4.77 9.23 11.84
CA LEU A 41 -3.87 8.60 10.90
C LEU A 41 -2.79 7.87 11.69
N VAL A 42 -2.40 6.70 11.22
CA VAL A 42 -1.29 5.93 11.79
C VAL A 42 -0.18 5.83 10.74
N LEU A 43 1.02 6.27 11.08
CA LEU A 43 2.22 5.99 10.32
C LEU A 43 2.85 4.72 10.88
N HIS A 44 2.79 3.63 10.10
CA HIS A 44 3.49 2.39 10.44
C HIS A 44 4.82 2.33 9.70
N ALA A 45 5.89 2.00 10.40
CA ALA A 45 7.23 1.88 9.86
C ALA A 45 7.99 0.71 10.52
N ASP A 46 9.13 0.37 9.96
CA ASP A 46 10.10 -0.49 10.62
C ASP A 46 10.78 0.25 11.81
N ASN A 47 11.79 -0.39 12.40
CA ASN A 47 12.54 0.18 13.52
C ASN A 47 13.80 0.94 13.06
N GLY A 48 13.89 1.37 11.80
CA GLY A 48 15.00 2.16 11.29
C GLY A 48 15.22 3.45 12.08
N ALA A 49 16.47 3.89 12.21
CA ALA A 49 16.84 5.06 13.00
C ALA A 49 16.08 6.34 12.57
N PRO A 50 15.89 6.65 11.26
CA PRO A 50 15.11 7.81 10.85
C PRO A 50 13.64 7.75 11.31
N MET A 51 13.05 6.55 11.33
CA MET A 51 11.65 6.35 11.71
C MET A 51 11.42 6.47 13.23
N ARG A 52 12.46 6.41 14.01
CA ARG A 52 12.45 6.56 15.48
C ARG A 52 13.09 7.86 15.97
N SER A 53 13.47 8.75 15.06
CA SER A 53 14.10 10.02 15.40
C SER A 53 13.15 10.94 16.18
N ALA A 54 13.70 11.72 17.09
CA ALA A 54 12.92 12.70 17.86
C ALA A 54 12.23 13.73 16.93
N THR A 55 12.93 14.16 15.88
CA THR A 55 12.41 15.11 14.89
C THR A 55 11.15 14.58 14.19
N LEU A 56 11.19 13.32 13.72
CA LEU A 56 10.01 12.71 13.10
C LEU A 56 8.87 12.51 14.11
N LEU A 57 9.16 12.01 15.31
CA LEU A 57 8.14 11.76 16.32
C LEU A 57 7.44 13.06 16.75
N GLU A 58 8.18 14.14 16.92
CA GLU A 58 7.60 15.46 17.23
C GLU A 58 6.75 16.00 16.05
N THR A 59 7.21 15.81 14.81
CA THR A 59 6.43 16.17 13.62
C THR A 59 5.12 15.38 13.56
N LEU A 60 5.14 14.09 13.82
CA LEU A 60 3.93 13.26 13.86
C LEU A 60 2.96 13.73 14.93
N ARG A 61 3.47 14.08 16.12
CA ARG A 61 2.65 14.65 17.21
C ARG A 61 1.95 15.95 16.78
N GLN A 62 2.67 16.86 16.13
CA GLN A 62 2.13 18.13 15.64
C GLN A 62 1.06 17.94 14.55
N LEU A 63 1.22 16.91 13.70
CA LEU A 63 0.28 16.55 12.64
C LEU A 63 -0.92 15.73 13.15
N GLY A 64 -0.93 15.29 14.41
CA GLY A 64 -1.95 14.39 14.94
C GLY A 64 -1.86 12.96 14.37
N VAL A 65 -0.68 12.57 13.88
CA VAL A 65 -0.40 11.23 13.34
C VAL A 65 0.18 10.33 14.43
N LYS A 66 -0.38 9.13 14.60
CA LYS A 66 0.12 8.16 15.58
C LYS A 66 1.26 7.35 14.99
N PRO A 67 2.45 7.29 15.61
CA PRO A 67 3.50 6.37 15.20
C PRO A 67 3.13 4.92 15.57
N SER A 68 3.52 3.99 14.72
CA SER A 68 3.46 2.55 14.94
C SER A 68 4.69 1.90 14.34
N HIS A 69 5.24 0.92 15.01
CA HIS A 69 6.46 0.25 14.55
C HIS A 69 6.27 -1.26 14.49
N SER A 70 7.01 -1.90 13.60
CA SER A 70 7.05 -3.36 13.49
C SER A 70 7.51 -3.99 14.80
N ARG A 71 6.89 -5.10 15.18
CA ARG A 71 7.32 -5.88 16.36
C ARG A 71 8.69 -6.50 16.10
N PRO A 72 9.55 -6.59 17.11
CA PRO A 72 10.86 -7.23 16.95
C PRO A 72 10.71 -8.66 16.41
N ARG A 73 11.48 -9.00 15.37
CA ARG A 73 11.50 -10.33 14.74
C ARG A 73 10.19 -10.80 14.09
N VAL A 74 9.27 -9.89 13.79
CA VAL A 74 8.02 -10.19 13.08
C VAL A 74 8.06 -9.56 11.69
N SER A 75 8.57 -10.30 10.71
CA SER A 75 8.73 -9.83 9.32
C SER A 75 7.40 -9.44 8.66
N ASN A 76 6.31 -10.14 8.98
CA ASN A 76 5.00 -9.88 8.38
C ASN A 76 4.40 -8.51 8.74
N ASP A 77 4.95 -7.81 9.72
CA ASP A 77 4.48 -6.47 10.07
C ASP A 77 4.83 -5.43 9.00
N ASN A 78 5.79 -5.71 8.10
CA ASN A 78 6.20 -4.80 7.02
C ASN A 78 5.97 -5.36 5.61
N ALA A 79 5.21 -6.42 5.47
CA ALA A 79 5.03 -7.16 4.22
C ALA A 79 4.52 -6.30 3.04
N PHE A 80 3.73 -5.26 3.31
CA PHE A 80 3.19 -4.39 2.26
C PHE A 80 4.24 -3.48 1.64
N VAL A 81 5.11 -2.91 2.46
CA VAL A 81 6.22 -2.06 2.00
C VAL A 81 7.25 -2.93 1.27
N GLU A 82 7.58 -4.09 1.81
CA GLU A 82 8.47 -5.06 1.16
C GLU A 82 7.96 -5.48 -0.22
N SER A 83 6.65 -5.76 -0.33
CA SER A 83 6.01 -6.07 -1.62
C SER A 83 6.10 -4.91 -2.62
N ALA A 84 5.93 -3.67 -2.18
CA ALA A 84 6.07 -2.50 -3.03
C ALA A 84 7.52 -2.32 -3.51
N PHE A 85 8.52 -2.45 -2.62
CA PHE A 85 9.93 -2.42 -2.98
C PHE A 85 10.33 -3.59 -3.88
N ARG A 86 9.78 -4.78 -3.66
CA ARG A 86 9.98 -5.91 -4.58
C ARG A 86 9.47 -5.55 -5.97
N THR A 87 8.24 -5.03 -6.09
CA THR A 87 7.69 -4.60 -7.39
C THR A 87 8.59 -3.56 -8.05
N CYS A 88 9.15 -2.62 -7.28
CA CYS A 88 10.09 -1.61 -7.75
C CYS A 88 11.38 -2.25 -8.31
N LYS A 89 12.04 -3.10 -7.52
CA LYS A 89 13.34 -3.71 -7.87
C LYS A 89 13.26 -4.74 -9.01
N TYR A 90 12.10 -5.36 -9.23
CA TYR A 90 11.89 -6.35 -10.28
C TYR A 90 11.33 -5.76 -11.58
N ARG A 91 11.27 -4.43 -11.69
CA ARG A 91 10.98 -3.79 -12.97
C ARG A 91 12.16 -4.01 -13.94
N PRO A 92 11.86 -4.35 -15.21
CA PRO A 92 12.93 -4.56 -16.22
C PRO A 92 13.89 -3.37 -16.37
N GLU A 93 13.37 -2.16 -16.16
CA GLU A 93 14.14 -0.93 -16.29
C GLU A 93 14.90 -0.54 -14.99
N TYR A 94 14.82 -1.35 -13.93
CA TYR A 94 15.57 -1.10 -12.70
C TYR A 94 17.06 -1.46 -12.94
N PRO A 95 18.01 -0.52 -12.75
CA PRO A 95 19.40 -0.80 -13.04
C PRO A 95 20.01 -1.81 -12.06
N ALA A 96 20.63 -2.86 -12.59
CA ALA A 96 21.25 -3.92 -11.79
C ALA A 96 22.41 -3.39 -10.93
N ASP A 97 23.20 -2.43 -11.48
CA ASP A 97 24.38 -1.87 -10.85
C ASP A 97 24.11 -0.58 -10.04
N GLY A 98 22.82 -0.24 -9.86
CA GLY A 98 22.41 0.99 -9.21
C GLY A 98 22.29 2.18 -10.17
N PHE A 99 22.02 3.35 -9.62
CA PHE A 99 21.83 4.58 -10.39
C PHE A 99 23.14 5.39 -10.43
N GLU A 100 23.49 5.91 -11.61
CA GLU A 100 24.72 6.72 -11.78
C GLU A 100 24.69 8.00 -10.94
N THR A 101 23.52 8.63 -10.85
CA THR A 101 23.36 9.87 -10.07
C THR A 101 22.02 9.84 -9.33
N ILE A 102 21.91 10.67 -8.29
CA ILE A 102 20.68 10.85 -7.55
C ILE A 102 19.54 11.40 -8.42
N ASP A 103 19.84 12.21 -9.42
CA ASP A 103 18.84 12.78 -10.31
C ASP A 103 18.29 11.73 -11.29
N VAL A 104 19.14 10.84 -11.78
CA VAL A 104 18.70 9.66 -12.55
C VAL A 104 17.81 8.77 -11.71
N ALA A 105 18.17 8.53 -10.44
CA ALA A 105 17.33 7.79 -9.51
C ALA A 105 15.97 8.46 -9.27
N ARG A 106 15.95 9.78 -9.06
CA ARG A 106 14.71 10.56 -8.90
C ARG A 106 13.79 10.48 -10.11
N GLN A 107 14.32 10.63 -11.31
CA GLN A 107 13.57 10.51 -12.57
C GLN A 107 12.99 9.10 -12.74
N TRP A 108 13.78 8.06 -12.41
CA TRP A 108 13.34 6.68 -12.50
C TRP A 108 12.20 6.41 -11.48
N VAL A 109 12.38 6.82 -10.22
CA VAL A 109 11.36 6.65 -9.16
C VAL A 109 10.09 7.42 -9.51
N TRP A 110 10.20 8.61 -10.06
CA TRP A 110 9.03 9.36 -10.55
C TRP A 110 8.23 8.55 -11.58
N ARG A 111 8.89 8.01 -12.61
CA ARG A 111 8.24 7.17 -13.63
C ARG A 111 7.63 5.90 -13.01
N PHE A 112 8.37 5.26 -12.10
CA PHE A 112 7.88 4.09 -11.39
C PHE A 112 6.61 4.40 -10.59
N VAL A 113 6.58 5.48 -9.83
CA VAL A 113 5.41 5.86 -9.01
C VAL A 113 4.20 6.20 -9.88
N GLN A 114 4.41 6.91 -10.99
CA GLN A 114 3.32 7.17 -11.94
C GLN A 114 2.74 5.85 -12.47
N TRP A 115 3.57 5.00 -13.02
CA TRP A 115 3.14 3.68 -13.50
C TRP A 115 2.46 2.84 -12.40
N TYR A 116 3.07 2.76 -11.22
CA TYR A 116 2.55 1.96 -10.11
C TYR A 116 1.16 2.44 -9.66
N ASN A 117 0.98 3.73 -9.54
CA ASN A 117 -0.29 4.29 -9.08
C ASN A 117 -1.39 4.24 -10.15
N THR A 118 -1.06 4.43 -11.44
CA THR A 118 -2.06 4.67 -12.50
C THR A 118 -2.25 3.51 -13.46
N GLU A 119 -1.26 2.62 -13.62
CA GLU A 119 -1.28 1.57 -14.64
C GLU A 119 -1.17 0.16 -14.02
N HIS A 120 -0.36 -0.01 -12.97
CA HIS A 120 -0.16 -1.31 -12.34
C HIS A 120 -1.46 -1.91 -11.80
N ARG A 121 -1.87 -3.05 -12.37
CA ARG A 121 -3.06 -3.81 -11.97
C ARG A 121 -2.75 -4.72 -10.81
N HIS A 122 -2.96 -4.23 -9.59
CA HIS A 122 -2.59 -4.94 -8.37
C HIS A 122 -3.52 -6.13 -8.08
N SER A 123 -2.97 -7.35 -8.02
CA SER A 123 -3.75 -8.58 -7.79
C SER A 123 -4.53 -8.56 -6.48
N GLY A 124 -3.92 -8.08 -5.39
CA GLY A 124 -4.56 -7.90 -4.09
C GLY A 124 -5.69 -6.86 -4.07
N LEU A 125 -5.80 -6.03 -5.11
CA LEU A 125 -6.89 -5.08 -5.32
C LEU A 125 -7.89 -5.56 -6.40
N LYS A 126 -7.95 -6.87 -6.66
CA LYS A 126 -8.79 -7.43 -7.73
C LYS A 126 -8.51 -6.78 -9.10
N PHE A 127 -7.24 -6.50 -9.39
CA PHE A 127 -6.75 -5.93 -10.64
C PHE A 127 -7.30 -4.53 -11.00
N VAL A 128 -7.56 -3.69 -10.03
CA VAL A 128 -7.64 -2.24 -10.22
C VAL A 128 -6.30 -1.62 -9.89
N THR A 129 -6.10 -0.37 -10.33
CA THR A 129 -4.89 0.38 -9.97
C THR A 129 -5.00 0.94 -8.54
N PRO A 130 -3.88 1.21 -7.87
CA PRO A 130 -3.87 1.89 -6.59
C PRO A 130 -4.66 3.20 -6.60
N GLN A 131 -4.52 4.01 -7.64
CA GLN A 131 -5.24 5.27 -7.78
C GLN A 131 -6.76 5.07 -7.92
N GLN A 132 -7.20 4.09 -8.70
CA GLN A 132 -8.63 3.77 -8.82
C GLN A 132 -9.23 3.35 -7.48
N ARG A 133 -8.47 2.57 -6.68
CA ARG A 133 -8.90 2.18 -5.35
C ARG A 133 -8.93 3.37 -4.40
N HIS A 134 -7.93 4.23 -4.46
CA HIS A 134 -7.80 5.42 -3.61
C HIS A 134 -8.92 6.44 -3.85
N ARG A 135 -9.29 6.63 -5.11
CA ARG A 135 -10.41 7.52 -5.53
C ARG A 135 -11.79 6.90 -5.38
N ASN A 136 -11.88 5.71 -4.79
CA ASN A 136 -13.14 4.97 -4.64
C ASN A 136 -13.85 4.64 -5.97
N GLU A 137 -13.11 4.52 -7.06
CA GLU A 137 -13.63 4.11 -8.38
C GLU A 137 -13.81 2.58 -8.48
N ALA A 138 -13.07 1.82 -7.66
CA ALA A 138 -13.03 0.37 -7.71
C ALA A 138 -14.42 -0.30 -7.58
N PRO A 139 -15.36 0.12 -6.72
CA PRO A 139 -16.68 -0.50 -6.64
C PRO A 139 -17.45 -0.45 -7.95
N ALA A 140 -17.39 0.65 -8.70
CA ALA A 140 -18.04 0.78 -10.00
C ALA A 140 -17.40 -0.16 -11.05
N ILE A 141 -16.07 -0.28 -11.01
CA ILE A 141 -15.33 -1.20 -11.89
C ILE A 141 -15.73 -2.65 -11.59
N MET A 142 -15.84 -3.03 -10.31
CA MET A 142 -16.24 -4.39 -9.92
C MET A 142 -17.66 -4.71 -10.39
N ARG A 143 -18.62 -3.80 -10.21
CA ARG A 143 -19.98 -4.00 -10.73
C ARG A 143 -20.02 -4.23 -12.23
N ARG A 144 -19.27 -3.45 -13.01
CA ARG A 144 -19.17 -3.66 -14.47
C ARG A 144 -18.57 -5.03 -14.81
N ARG A 145 -17.55 -5.48 -14.08
CA ARG A 145 -16.96 -6.82 -14.29
C ARG A 145 -17.97 -7.93 -14.01
N VAL A 146 -18.73 -7.84 -12.92
CA VAL A 146 -19.80 -8.81 -12.62
C VAL A 146 -20.76 -8.94 -13.80
N VAL A 147 -21.26 -7.81 -14.32
CA VAL A 147 -22.16 -7.81 -15.47
C VAL A 147 -21.55 -8.49 -16.70
N VAL A 148 -20.30 -8.16 -17.04
CA VAL A 148 -19.60 -8.78 -18.19
C VAL A 148 -19.43 -10.29 -18.00
N TYR A 149 -19.07 -10.72 -16.81
CA TYR A 149 -18.88 -12.15 -16.53
C TYR A 149 -20.20 -12.93 -16.53
N GLU A 150 -21.28 -12.36 -15.98
CA GLU A 150 -22.61 -13.01 -16.04
C GLU A 150 -23.15 -13.10 -17.48
N GLN A 151 -22.94 -12.06 -18.28
CA GLN A 151 -23.28 -12.11 -19.71
C GLN A 151 -22.47 -13.18 -20.47
N ALA A 152 -21.18 -13.28 -20.19
CA ALA A 152 -20.32 -14.31 -20.78
C ALA A 152 -20.75 -15.72 -20.37
N ARG A 153 -21.12 -15.90 -19.10
CA ARG A 153 -21.65 -17.16 -18.56
C ARG A 153 -22.98 -17.53 -19.22
N ALA A 154 -23.88 -16.58 -19.36
CA ALA A 154 -25.18 -16.80 -20.01
C ALA A 154 -25.02 -17.24 -21.48
N ARG A 155 -24.04 -16.66 -22.21
CA ARG A 155 -23.75 -17.03 -23.60
C ARG A 155 -23.13 -18.43 -23.76
N GLN A 156 -22.32 -18.88 -22.79
CA GLN A 156 -21.59 -20.12 -22.86
C GLN A 156 -21.57 -20.87 -21.51
N PRO A 157 -22.72 -21.34 -20.99
CA PRO A 157 -22.82 -21.89 -19.63
C PRO A 157 -21.91 -23.12 -19.43
N ARG A 158 -21.67 -23.93 -20.45
CA ARG A 158 -20.82 -25.13 -20.38
C ARG A 158 -19.35 -24.85 -20.05
N ARG A 159 -18.86 -23.60 -20.22
CA ARG A 159 -17.50 -23.18 -19.85
C ARG A 159 -17.35 -22.85 -18.37
N TRP A 160 -18.42 -22.84 -17.61
CA TRP A 160 -18.45 -22.38 -16.23
C TRP A 160 -18.90 -23.51 -15.30
N SER A 161 -17.93 -24.25 -14.74
CA SER A 161 -18.19 -25.34 -13.80
C SER A 161 -18.65 -24.85 -12.42
N LYS A 162 -18.35 -23.61 -12.10
CA LYS A 162 -18.70 -22.92 -10.84
C LYS A 162 -19.27 -21.55 -11.19
N GLY A 163 -19.69 -20.76 -10.19
CA GLY A 163 -20.08 -19.37 -10.39
C GLY A 163 -18.99 -18.49 -11.01
N ILE A 164 -19.29 -17.22 -11.26
CA ILE A 164 -18.30 -16.24 -11.70
C ILE A 164 -17.26 -16.02 -10.59
N ARG A 165 -16.11 -15.44 -10.96
CA ARG A 165 -15.09 -15.03 -9.98
C ARG A 165 -15.69 -14.06 -8.96
N ASP A 166 -15.32 -14.22 -7.68
CA ASP A 166 -15.62 -13.23 -6.65
C ASP A 166 -14.86 -11.92 -6.89
N TRP A 167 -15.63 -10.87 -7.17
CA TRP A 167 -15.16 -9.50 -7.39
C TRP A 167 -15.39 -8.61 -6.17
N SER A 168 -15.78 -9.16 -5.02
CA SER A 168 -15.93 -8.38 -3.79
C SER A 168 -14.59 -7.76 -3.36
N LEU A 169 -14.66 -6.52 -2.91
CA LEU A 169 -13.50 -5.82 -2.38
C LEU A 169 -13.51 -5.87 -0.87
N PRO A 170 -12.36 -6.09 -0.21
CA PRO A 170 -12.30 -6.03 1.23
C PRO A 170 -12.68 -4.63 1.72
N SER A 171 -13.52 -4.57 2.75
CA SER A 171 -13.92 -3.32 3.41
C SER A 171 -12.81 -2.75 4.29
N SER A 172 -11.95 -3.60 4.81
CA SER A 172 -10.80 -3.25 5.65
C SER A 172 -9.57 -4.05 5.24
N VAL A 173 -8.40 -3.49 5.51
CA VAL A 173 -7.11 -4.15 5.29
C VAL A 173 -6.33 -4.12 6.59
N TRP A 174 -5.90 -5.28 7.03
CA TRP A 174 -5.11 -5.45 8.25
C TRP A 174 -3.65 -5.56 7.90
N LEU A 175 -2.79 -4.90 8.65
CA LEU A 175 -1.35 -4.95 8.45
C LEU A 175 -0.81 -6.37 8.69
N ASN A 176 -1.15 -6.94 9.83
CA ASN A 176 -0.82 -8.31 10.22
C ASN A 176 -1.92 -8.82 11.17
N PRO A 177 -3.00 -9.40 10.65
CA PRO A 177 -4.10 -9.88 11.48
C PRO A 177 -3.59 -10.98 12.42
N MET A 178 -3.91 -10.88 13.71
CA MET A 178 -3.70 -11.99 14.61
C MET A 178 -4.51 -13.18 14.10
N LYS A 179 -3.86 -14.34 13.98
CA LYS A 179 -4.61 -15.59 13.76
C LYS A 179 -5.52 -15.78 14.98
N THR A 180 -6.81 -15.61 14.80
CA THR A 180 -7.77 -16.07 15.83
C THR A 180 -7.52 -17.55 16.02
N ALA A 181 -7.23 -17.96 17.24
CA ALA A 181 -7.17 -19.37 17.59
C ALA A 181 -8.49 -20.01 17.13
N SER A 182 -8.39 -21.10 16.37
CA SER A 182 -9.58 -21.83 15.93
C SER A 182 -10.40 -22.19 17.15
N PRO A 183 -11.74 -22.09 17.11
CA PRO A 183 -12.62 -22.37 18.27
C PRO A 183 -12.49 -23.80 18.84
N GLU A 184 -11.80 -24.70 18.13
CA GLU A 184 -11.67 -26.12 18.52
C GLU A 184 -10.73 -26.38 19.72
N LEU A 185 -9.92 -25.41 20.16
CA LEU A 185 -9.04 -25.58 21.32
C LEU A 185 -9.63 -25.05 22.64
N ALA A 186 -10.80 -24.47 22.63
CA ALA A 186 -11.49 -23.97 23.83
C ALA A 186 -12.41 -25.00 24.51
N GLN A 187 -12.50 -26.24 23.98
CA GLN A 187 -13.35 -27.31 24.56
C GLN A 187 -12.54 -28.44 25.22
N ALA A 188 -11.23 -28.27 25.37
CA ALA A 188 -10.36 -29.29 25.99
C ALA A 188 -9.56 -28.74 27.19
N ALA A 189 -10.18 -27.88 28.01
CA ALA A 189 -9.62 -27.46 29.31
C ALA A 189 -10.75 -27.50 30.38
#